data_a2dc5d1e703663318913f81e6ac4e63a
#
_entry.id   a2dc5d1e703663318913f81e6ac4e63a
#
_cell.length_a   1.000
_cell.length_b   1.000
_cell.length_c   1.000
_cell.angle_alpha   90.00
_cell.angle_beta   90.00
_cell.angle_gamma   90.00
#
_symmetry.space_group_name_H-M   'P 1'
#
loop_
_entity.id
_entity.type
_entity.pdbx_description
1 polymer ?
#
loop_
_entity_poly.entity_id
_entity_poly.type
_entity_poly.pdbx_seq_one_letter_code
_entity_poly.pdbx_strand_id
1 'polypeptide(L)'
;MTLQLRAINKRFGERQVLNELCLDVANGECVALLGASGCGKSTALRLIAGLDHPDQGSIRINGAEMVDVPAERRRVGMVFQSYALFPHLNVWENLELGLRIRGGSAGTRDERIRSVLEVLQLSGQARQRPSQLSGGQRQRVALARALLRDPLVYLLDEPMSNLDAQLREDLRPQLRRLMIGGEQPVVYVTHDQQEAMALADRIAVMREGCIEQIGTPRELYLQPASTYVAQFIGRPQMNLLPAKDGVITGIRPDDLRLDPDGSPCTILSREWFGANQMLLVRCDRGDLRLVCPGETEIEAEPRISWPSACEHHFDAVSGLRLPSD
;
A
#
# COMPACT_ATOMS: atom_id res chain seq x y z
N MET A 1 16.24 -14.77 0.90
CA MET A 1 15.31 -15.09 -0.20
C MET A 1 15.04 -13.81 -0.98
N THR A 2 14.81 -13.83 -2.29
CA THR A 2 14.57 -12.61 -3.10
C THR A 2 13.47 -12.87 -4.11
N LEU A 3 12.70 -11.83 -4.43
CA LEU A 3 11.77 -11.82 -5.55
C LEU A 3 12.24 -10.79 -6.57
N GLN A 4 12.27 -11.15 -7.84
CA GLN A 4 12.68 -10.26 -8.93
C GLN A 4 11.72 -10.38 -10.11
N LEU A 5 11.26 -9.23 -10.57
CA LEU A 5 10.50 -9.06 -11.81
C LEU A 5 11.35 -8.22 -12.77
N ARG A 6 11.43 -8.65 -14.01
CA ARG A 6 12.20 -7.96 -15.06
C ARG A 6 11.36 -7.78 -16.31
N ALA A 7 11.12 -6.54 -16.68
CA ALA A 7 10.42 -6.11 -17.88
C ALA A 7 9.11 -6.91 -18.12
N ILE A 8 8.29 -7.05 -17.06
CA ILE A 8 7.03 -7.79 -17.14
C ILE A 8 6.03 -7.01 -17.96
N ASN A 9 5.57 -7.64 -19.04
CA ASN A 9 4.50 -7.15 -19.89
C ASN A 9 3.28 -8.06 -19.79
N LYS A 10 2.08 -7.47 -19.71
CA LYS A 10 0.81 -8.20 -19.70
C LYS A 10 -0.29 -7.42 -20.40
N ARG A 11 -0.98 -8.09 -21.33
CA ARG A 11 -2.16 -7.58 -22.04
C ARG A 11 -3.36 -8.48 -21.80
N PHE A 12 -4.54 -7.89 -21.81
CA PHE A 12 -5.82 -8.60 -21.89
C PHE A 12 -6.59 -8.05 -23.11
N GLY A 13 -6.63 -8.83 -24.15
CA GLY A 13 -7.09 -8.36 -25.47
C GLY A 13 -6.20 -7.21 -25.95
N GLU A 14 -6.80 -6.07 -26.27
CA GLU A 14 -6.06 -4.87 -26.70
C GLU A 14 -5.49 -4.03 -25.56
N ARG A 15 -5.94 -4.26 -24.33
CA ARG A 15 -5.55 -3.45 -23.18
C ARG A 15 -4.20 -3.88 -22.60
N GLN A 16 -3.20 -3.02 -22.65
CA GLN A 16 -1.95 -3.16 -21.88
C GLN A 16 -2.26 -2.90 -20.40
N VAL A 17 -1.94 -3.86 -19.52
CA VAL A 17 -2.20 -3.76 -18.08
C VAL A 17 -0.90 -3.62 -17.29
N LEU A 18 0.16 -4.29 -17.73
CA LEU A 18 1.52 -4.09 -17.22
C LEU A 18 2.44 -3.80 -18.39
N ASN A 19 3.31 -2.82 -18.21
CA ASN A 19 4.24 -2.33 -19.21
C ASN A 19 5.63 -2.23 -18.61
N GLU A 20 6.53 -3.12 -19.02
CA GLU A 20 7.92 -3.20 -18.56
C GLU A 20 8.11 -3.13 -17.04
N LEU A 21 7.17 -3.73 -16.27
CA LEU A 21 7.21 -3.69 -14.82
C LEU A 21 8.48 -4.38 -14.30
N CYS A 22 9.33 -3.63 -13.60
CA CYS A 22 10.51 -4.11 -12.91
C CYS A 22 10.35 -3.91 -11.40
N LEU A 23 10.60 -4.96 -10.61
CA LEU A 23 10.51 -4.91 -9.15
C LEU A 23 11.51 -5.88 -8.53
N ASP A 24 12.28 -5.40 -7.56
CA ASP A 24 13.11 -6.21 -6.67
C ASP A 24 12.58 -6.11 -5.26
N VAL A 25 12.40 -7.27 -4.62
CA VAL A 25 12.06 -7.34 -3.19
C VAL A 25 13.12 -8.20 -2.50
N ALA A 26 13.82 -7.61 -1.55
CA ALA A 26 14.88 -8.27 -0.82
C ALA A 26 14.33 -9.23 0.25
N ASN A 27 15.24 -9.95 0.85
CA ASN A 27 14.96 -10.83 1.98
C ASN A 27 14.44 -10.02 3.18
N GLY A 28 13.33 -10.45 3.76
CA GLY A 28 12.72 -9.78 4.90
C GLY A 28 12.13 -8.40 4.60
N GLU A 29 12.14 -7.99 3.33
CA GLU A 29 11.62 -6.70 2.90
C GLU A 29 10.12 -6.78 2.57
N CYS A 30 9.38 -5.76 2.97
CA CYS A 30 8.00 -5.51 2.56
C CYS A 30 7.95 -4.37 1.55
N VAL A 31 7.54 -4.67 0.32
CA VAL A 31 7.27 -3.66 -0.70
C VAL A 31 5.78 -3.54 -0.93
N ALA A 32 5.23 -2.34 -0.70
CA ALA A 32 3.84 -2.05 -1.01
C ALA A 32 3.67 -1.59 -2.47
N LEU A 33 2.75 -2.21 -3.21
CA LEU A 33 2.28 -1.71 -4.49
C LEU A 33 1.09 -0.78 -4.24
N LEU A 34 1.24 0.49 -4.54
CA LEU A 34 0.26 1.53 -4.31
C LEU A 34 -0.08 2.23 -5.64
N GLY A 35 -1.35 2.53 -5.89
CA GLY A 35 -1.77 3.16 -7.15
C GLY A 35 -3.28 3.14 -7.31
N ALA A 36 -3.81 3.87 -8.29
CA ALA A 36 -5.23 3.93 -8.60
C ALA A 36 -5.80 2.55 -8.94
N SER A 37 -7.13 2.41 -8.82
CA SER A 37 -7.81 1.18 -9.23
C SER A 37 -7.55 0.90 -10.72
N GLY A 38 -7.24 -0.36 -11.04
CA GLY A 38 -6.99 -0.78 -12.43
C GLY A 38 -5.60 -0.47 -12.97
N CYS A 39 -4.63 0.02 -12.16
CA CYS A 39 -3.25 0.27 -12.61
C CYS A 39 -2.36 -0.99 -12.70
N GLY A 40 -2.89 -2.20 -12.41
CA GLY A 40 -2.17 -3.46 -12.60
C GLY A 40 -1.68 -4.18 -11.34
N LYS A 41 -1.90 -3.66 -10.12
CA LYS A 41 -1.41 -4.24 -8.86
C LYS A 41 -1.79 -5.71 -8.65
N SER A 42 -3.07 -6.04 -8.69
CA SER A 42 -3.55 -7.43 -8.53
C SER A 42 -3.12 -8.33 -9.69
N THR A 43 -2.94 -7.77 -10.91
CA THR A 43 -2.38 -8.51 -12.04
C THR A 43 -0.92 -8.88 -11.76
N ALA A 44 -0.10 -7.96 -11.27
CA ALA A 44 1.28 -8.26 -10.88
C ALA A 44 1.34 -9.38 -9.83
N LEU A 45 0.49 -9.32 -8.78
CA LEU A 45 0.38 -10.39 -7.79
C LEU A 45 0.01 -11.74 -8.40
N ARG A 46 -0.97 -11.78 -9.31
CA ARG A 46 -1.41 -13.02 -9.99
C ARG A 46 -0.29 -13.64 -10.83
N LEU A 47 0.51 -12.83 -11.51
CA LEU A 47 1.67 -13.28 -12.28
C LEU A 47 2.75 -13.88 -11.36
N ILE A 48 3.06 -13.23 -10.24
CA ILE A 48 4.01 -13.77 -9.26
C ILE A 48 3.51 -15.09 -8.67
N ALA A 49 2.21 -15.17 -8.38
CA ALA A 49 1.59 -16.38 -7.85
C ALA A 49 1.50 -17.54 -8.85
N GLY A 50 1.69 -17.28 -10.16
CA GLY A 50 1.52 -18.28 -11.21
C GLY A 50 0.05 -18.59 -11.54
N LEU A 51 -0.84 -17.67 -11.19
CA LEU A 51 -2.27 -17.74 -11.51
C LEU A 51 -2.59 -17.16 -12.91
N ASP A 52 -1.60 -16.51 -13.49
CA ASP A 52 -1.59 -15.97 -14.83
C ASP A 52 -0.17 -16.02 -15.40
N HIS A 53 0.00 -15.86 -16.72
CA HIS A 53 1.30 -15.84 -17.38
C HIS A 53 1.61 -14.44 -17.90
N PRO A 54 2.85 -13.92 -17.75
CA PRO A 54 3.27 -12.71 -18.44
C PRO A 54 3.39 -12.98 -19.94
N ASP A 55 3.16 -11.95 -20.75
CA ASP A 55 3.36 -12.05 -22.20
C ASP A 55 4.86 -11.91 -22.56
N GLN A 56 5.61 -11.17 -21.71
CA GLN A 56 7.06 -11.00 -21.81
C GLN A 56 7.64 -10.73 -20.41
N GLY A 57 8.95 -10.91 -20.29
CA GLY A 57 9.70 -10.69 -19.06
C GLY A 57 10.00 -11.95 -18.27
N SER A 58 10.60 -11.80 -17.10
CA SER A 58 10.97 -12.91 -16.21
C SER A 58 10.58 -12.65 -14.76
N ILE A 59 10.23 -13.72 -14.05
CA ILE A 59 9.90 -13.72 -12.61
C ILE A 59 10.81 -14.72 -11.94
N ARG A 60 11.63 -14.26 -11.00
CA ARG A 60 12.56 -15.13 -10.26
C ARG A 60 12.30 -15.08 -8.78
N ILE A 61 12.30 -16.26 -8.16
CA ILE A 61 12.26 -16.44 -6.70
C ILE A 61 13.53 -17.18 -6.30
N ASN A 62 14.36 -16.57 -5.46
CA ASN A 62 15.66 -17.09 -5.07
C ASN A 62 16.57 -17.44 -6.27
N GLY A 63 16.52 -16.61 -7.30
CA GLY A 63 17.28 -16.80 -8.55
C GLY A 63 16.70 -17.85 -9.51
N ALA A 64 15.73 -18.66 -9.09
CA ALA A 64 15.08 -19.64 -9.95
C ALA A 64 13.96 -18.97 -10.78
N GLU A 65 13.93 -19.27 -12.10
CA GLU A 65 12.89 -18.77 -13.00
C GLU A 65 11.54 -19.44 -12.70
N MET A 66 10.47 -18.63 -12.66
CA MET A 66 9.14 -19.06 -12.25
C MET A 66 8.07 -18.97 -13.34
N VAL A 67 8.32 -18.37 -14.50
CA VAL A 67 7.29 -18.13 -15.52
C VAL A 67 6.55 -19.42 -15.87
N ASP A 68 7.27 -20.50 -16.15
CA ASP A 68 6.70 -21.79 -16.53
C ASP A 68 6.42 -22.73 -15.35
N VAL A 69 6.65 -22.27 -14.12
CA VAL A 69 6.38 -23.06 -12.91
C VAL A 69 4.92 -22.89 -12.51
N PRO A 70 4.12 -23.96 -12.38
CA PRO A 70 2.72 -23.87 -11.98
C PRO A 70 2.59 -23.38 -10.53
N ALA A 71 1.49 -22.69 -10.23
CA ALA A 71 1.25 -21.98 -8.96
C ALA A 71 1.48 -22.84 -7.70
N GLU A 72 1.05 -24.12 -7.74
CA GLU A 72 1.20 -25.06 -6.63
C GLU A 72 2.65 -25.38 -6.28
N ARG A 73 3.59 -25.21 -7.23
CA ARG A 73 5.03 -25.49 -7.07
C ARG A 73 5.85 -24.24 -6.72
N ARG A 74 5.29 -23.02 -6.89
CA ARG A 74 6.02 -21.76 -6.61
C ARG A 74 6.25 -21.49 -5.13
N ARG A 75 5.59 -22.22 -4.23
CA ARG A 75 5.67 -22.04 -2.78
C ARG A 75 5.38 -20.61 -2.33
N VAL A 76 4.37 -19.98 -2.92
CA VAL A 76 3.91 -18.63 -2.61
C VAL A 76 2.74 -18.68 -1.63
N GLY A 77 2.75 -17.81 -0.62
CA GLY A 77 1.64 -17.59 0.30
C GLY A 77 0.81 -16.40 -0.15
N MET A 78 -0.39 -16.63 -0.68
CA MET A 78 -1.24 -15.55 -1.17
C MET A 78 -2.49 -15.37 -0.30
N VAL A 79 -2.78 -14.11 0.04
CA VAL A 79 -4.06 -13.67 0.59
C VAL A 79 -4.83 -13.00 -0.54
N PHE A 80 -5.98 -13.55 -0.89
CA PHE A 80 -6.85 -13.03 -1.95
C PHE A 80 -7.84 -12.02 -1.38
N GLN A 81 -8.21 -11.03 -2.15
CA GLN A 81 -9.27 -10.08 -1.82
C GLN A 81 -10.63 -10.77 -1.55
N SER A 82 -10.92 -11.90 -2.23
CA SER A 82 -12.12 -12.71 -2.02
C SER A 82 -12.02 -13.73 -0.89
N TYR A 83 -10.94 -13.69 -0.09
CA TYR A 83 -10.61 -14.61 1.01
C TYR A 83 -10.33 -16.07 0.60
N ALA A 84 -10.96 -16.58 -0.44
CA ALA A 84 -10.83 -17.96 -0.97
C ALA A 84 -10.91 -19.05 0.14
N LEU A 85 -11.82 -18.89 1.11
CA LEU A 85 -12.06 -19.88 2.17
C LEU A 85 -12.91 -21.03 1.63
N PHE A 86 -12.63 -22.24 2.12
CA PHE A 86 -13.46 -23.40 1.83
C PHE A 86 -14.77 -23.34 2.64
N PRO A 87 -15.93 -23.16 1.98
CA PRO A 87 -17.19 -22.84 2.68
C PRO A 87 -17.75 -24.01 3.51
N HIS A 88 -17.37 -25.23 3.17
CA HIS A 88 -17.79 -26.47 3.85
C HIS A 88 -16.93 -26.83 5.07
N LEU A 89 -15.76 -26.21 5.22
CA LEU A 89 -14.83 -26.39 6.34
C LEU A 89 -15.03 -25.29 7.38
N ASN A 90 -14.86 -25.63 8.67
CA ASN A 90 -14.79 -24.62 9.74
C ASN A 90 -13.43 -23.87 9.69
N VAL A 91 -13.25 -22.89 10.58
CA VAL A 91 -12.00 -22.10 10.63
C VAL A 91 -10.78 -22.99 10.88
N TRP A 92 -10.84 -23.85 11.88
CA TRP A 92 -9.74 -24.77 12.21
C TRP A 92 -9.35 -25.64 11.02
N GLU A 93 -10.34 -26.28 10.38
CA GLU A 93 -10.15 -27.15 9.22
C GLU A 93 -9.57 -26.40 8.02
N ASN A 94 -10.01 -25.13 7.79
CA ASN A 94 -9.44 -24.27 6.76
C ASN A 94 -7.94 -24.00 6.97
N LEU A 95 -7.51 -23.85 8.22
CA LEU A 95 -6.10 -23.64 8.58
C LEU A 95 -5.31 -24.94 8.53
N GLU A 96 -5.87 -26.03 9.03
CA GLU A 96 -5.20 -27.33 9.12
C GLU A 96 -4.94 -27.94 7.75
N LEU A 97 -5.84 -27.76 6.77
CA LEU A 97 -5.75 -28.38 5.46
C LEU A 97 -4.40 -28.17 4.79
N GLY A 98 -3.90 -26.92 4.77
CA GLY A 98 -2.60 -26.59 4.18
C GLY A 98 -1.40 -27.20 4.92
N LEU A 99 -1.50 -27.34 6.24
CA LEU A 99 -0.47 -27.96 7.06
C LEU A 99 -0.47 -29.50 6.92
N ARG A 100 -1.63 -30.12 6.76
CA ARG A 100 -1.75 -31.58 6.53
C ARG A 100 -1.09 -32.02 5.23
N ILE A 101 -1.25 -31.26 4.15
CA ILE A 101 -0.65 -31.55 2.83
C ILE A 101 0.88 -31.55 2.90
N ARG A 102 1.46 -30.72 3.76
CA ARG A 102 2.93 -30.59 3.91
C ARG A 102 3.56 -31.61 4.87
N GLY A 103 2.76 -32.35 5.62
CA GLY A 103 3.23 -33.26 6.65
C GLY A 103 3.52 -32.56 8.00
N GLY A 104 4.09 -33.29 8.94
CA GLY A 104 4.33 -32.83 10.31
C GLY A 104 3.41 -33.53 11.32
N SER A 105 3.80 -33.54 12.62
CA SER A 105 3.02 -34.16 13.66
C SER A 105 1.72 -33.37 13.95
N ALA A 106 0.68 -34.06 14.40
CA ALA A 106 -0.59 -33.41 14.74
C ALA A 106 -0.40 -32.35 15.85
N GLY A 107 0.39 -32.65 16.89
CA GLY A 107 0.62 -31.74 18.00
C GLY A 107 1.28 -30.43 17.57
N THR A 108 2.31 -30.48 16.71
CA THR A 108 2.97 -29.29 16.18
C THR A 108 2.03 -28.44 15.31
N ARG A 109 1.15 -29.10 14.52
CA ARG A 109 0.15 -28.38 13.72
C ARG A 109 -0.86 -27.65 14.60
N ASP A 110 -1.38 -28.32 15.62
CA ASP A 110 -2.36 -27.78 16.55
C ASP A 110 -1.82 -26.56 17.31
N GLU A 111 -0.57 -26.62 17.77
CA GLU A 111 0.10 -25.53 18.46
C GLU A 111 0.25 -24.31 17.55
N ARG A 112 0.71 -24.50 16.31
CA ARG A 112 0.84 -23.43 15.32
C ARG A 112 -0.52 -22.79 14.98
N ILE A 113 -1.57 -23.60 14.81
CA ILE A 113 -2.91 -23.09 14.54
C ILE A 113 -3.42 -22.26 15.72
N ARG A 114 -3.27 -22.74 16.97
CA ARG A 114 -3.69 -22.00 18.17
C ARG A 114 -2.97 -20.66 18.28
N SER A 115 -1.66 -20.65 18.12
CA SER A 115 -0.86 -19.41 18.18
C SER A 115 -1.32 -18.38 17.15
N VAL A 116 -1.56 -18.78 15.91
CA VAL A 116 -2.04 -17.85 14.86
C VAL A 116 -3.48 -17.39 15.14
N LEU A 117 -4.35 -18.26 15.63
CA LEU A 117 -5.72 -17.88 16.00
C LEU A 117 -5.75 -16.88 17.16
N GLU A 118 -4.86 -17.03 18.14
CA GLU A 118 -4.75 -16.09 19.26
C GLU A 118 -4.28 -14.71 18.79
N VAL A 119 -3.19 -14.68 18.03
CA VAL A 119 -2.66 -13.41 17.47
C VAL A 119 -3.71 -12.67 16.64
N LEU A 120 -4.50 -13.38 15.84
CA LEU A 120 -5.52 -12.79 14.98
C LEU A 120 -6.90 -12.67 15.69
N GLN A 121 -6.97 -12.92 17.00
CA GLN A 121 -8.19 -12.80 17.80
C GLN A 121 -9.36 -13.63 17.23
N LEU A 122 -9.07 -14.86 16.84
CA LEU A 122 -10.02 -15.81 16.23
C LEU A 122 -10.24 -17.08 17.04
N SER A 123 -9.69 -17.18 18.26
CA SER A 123 -9.79 -18.40 19.08
C SER A 123 -11.22 -18.83 19.34
N GLY A 124 -12.13 -17.88 19.57
CA GLY A 124 -13.56 -18.12 19.78
C GLY A 124 -14.31 -18.60 18.53
N GLN A 125 -13.78 -18.37 17.34
CA GLN A 125 -14.39 -18.70 16.05
C GLN A 125 -13.84 -20.00 15.43
N ALA A 126 -12.93 -20.70 16.10
CA ALA A 126 -12.24 -21.87 15.56
C ALA A 126 -13.15 -22.94 14.96
N ARG A 127 -14.35 -23.13 15.53
CA ARG A 127 -15.34 -24.13 15.10
C ARG A 127 -16.44 -23.58 14.17
N GLN A 128 -16.44 -22.26 13.89
CA GLN A 128 -17.44 -21.64 13.01
C GLN A 128 -17.07 -21.87 11.54
N ARG A 129 -18.11 -21.93 10.68
CA ARG A 129 -17.94 -21.97 9.21
C ARG A 129 -17.84 -20.55 8.64
N PRO A 130 -17.25 -20.36 7.46
CA PRO A 130 -17.15 -19.04 6.81
C PRO A 130 -18.45 -18.27 6.69
N SER A 131 -19.58 -18.96 6.53
CA SER A 131 -20.93 -18.35 6.47
C SER A 131 -21.39 -17.71 7.79
N GLN A 132 -20.79 -18.11 8.91
CA GLN A 132 -21.10 -17.62 10.26
C GLN A 132 -20.18 -16.47 10.70
N LEU A 133 -19.19 -16.13 9.87
CA LEU A 133 -18.18 -15.11 10.16
C LEU A 133 -18.54 -13.76 9.53
N SER A 134 -18.16 -12.67 10.20
CA SER A 134 -18.18 -11.33 9.58
C SER A 134 -17.15 -11.23 8.44
N GLY A 135 -17.23 -10.18 7.61
CA GLY A 135 -16.26 -9.91 6.55
C GLY A 135 -14.82 -9.85 7.08
N GLY A 136 -14.61 -9.08 8.15
CA GLY A 136 -13.31 -8.95 8.81
C GLY A 136 -12.81 -10.27 9.42
N GLN A 137 -13.70 -11.10 10.00
CA GLN A 137 -13.30 -12.41 10.50
C GLN A 137 -12.86 -13.35 9.38
N ARG A 138 -13.59 -13.38 8.24
CA ARG A 138 -13.17 -14.16 7.06
C ARG A 138 -11.80 -13.72 6.55
N GLN A 139 -11.56 -12.42 6.49
CA GLN A 139 -10.28 -11.85 6.07
C GLN A 139 -9.13 -12.29 6.99
N ARG A 140 -9.33 -12.23 8.30
CA ARG A 140 -8.33 -12.72 9.28
C ARG A 140 -8.08 -14.22 9.17
N VAL A 141 -9.07 -15.03 8.85
CA VAL A 141 -8.88 -16.48 8.59
C VAL A 141 -8.05 -16.71 7.32
N ALA A 142 -8.29 -15.94 6.25
CA ALA A 142 -7.48 -16.02 5.03
C ALA A 142 -6.00 -15.65 5.29
N LEU A 143 -5.78 -14.63 6.10
CA LEU A 143 -4.45 -14.21 6.56
C LEU A 143 -3.78 -15.30 7.40
N ALA A 144 -4.50 -15.87 8.39
CA ALA A 144 -4.02 -16.99 9.21
C ALA A 144 -3.54 -18.16 8.34
N ARG A 145 -4.31 -18.48 7.29
CA ARG A 145 -3.97 -19.55 6.34
C ARG A 145 -2.69 -19.28 5.56
N ALA A 146 -2.47 -18.03 5.16
CA ALA A 146 -1.23 -17.65 4.48
C ALA A 146 -0.01 -17.73 5.42
N LEU A 147 -0.14 -17.24 6.65
CA LEU A 147 0.91 -17.29 7.68
C LEU A 147 1.37 -18.70 8.02
N LEU A 148 0.43 -19.65 8.04
CA LEU A 148 0.73 -21.06 8.36
C LEU A 148 1.47 -21.80 7.23
N ARG A 149 1.60 -21.21 6.04
CA ARG A 149 2.16 -21.90 4.87
C ARG A 149 3.68 -21.93 4.79
N ASP A 150 4.43 -21.12 5.54
CA ASP A 150 5.88 -20.93 5.40
C ASP A 150 6.31 -20.81 3.92
N PRO A 151 5.82 -19.82 3.19
CA PRO A 151 6.11 -19.68 1.78
C PRO A 151 7.51 -19.10 1.55
N LEU A 152 7.97 -19.11 0.29
CA LEU A 152 9.18 -18.37 -0.12
C LEU A 152 8.91 -16.87 -0.29
N VAL A 153 7.65 -16.49 -0.60
CA VAL A 153 7.19 -15.12 -0.81
C VAL A 153 5.77 -14.99 -0.29
N TYR A 154 5.47 -13.90 0.40
CA TYR A 154 4.11 -13.51 0.77
C TYR A 154 3.55 -12.51 -0.24
N LEU A 155 2.33 -12.76 -0.73
CA LEU A 155 1.57 -11.87 -1.60
C LEU A 155 0.25 -11.52 -0.92
N LEU A 156 0.04 -10.25 -0.61
CA LEU A 156 -1.12 -9.78 0.13
C LEU A 156 -1.93 -8.82 -0.73
N ASP A 157 -3.10 -9.27 -1.19
CA ASP A 157 -4.01 -8.47 -2.00
C ASP A 157 -5.10 -7.86 -1.11
N GLU A 158 -4.91 -6.59 -0.71
CA GLU A 158 -5.79 -5.83 0.17
C GLU A 158 -6.18 -6.55 1.47
N PRO A 159 -5.20 -7.04 2.26
CA PRO A 159 -5.45 -7.96 3.37
C PRO A 159 -6.19 -7.33 4.56
N MET A 160 -6.43 -6.02 4.57
CA MET A 160 -7.13 -5.32 5.65
C MET A 160 -8.31 -4.45 5.17
N SER A 161 -8.70 -4.54 3.88
CA SER A 161 -9.69 -3.64 3.27
C SER A 161 -11.09 -3.71 3.93
N ASN A 162 -11.49 -4.87 4.47
CA ASN A 162 -12.80 -5.09 5.08
C ASN A 162 -12.77 -5.12 6.63
N LEU A 163 -11.72 -4.58 7.24
CA LEU A 163 -11.65 -4.39 8.68
C LEU A 163 -12.11 -2.98 9.06
N ASP A 164 -12.73 -2.86 10.24
CA ASP A 164 -12.96 -1.55 10.84
C ASP A 164 -11.63 -0.86 11.20
N ALA A 165 -11.68 0.47 11.38
CA ALA A 165 -10.48 1.28 11.58
C ALA A 165 -9.69 0.86 12.83
N GLN A 166 -10.38 0.63 13.95
CA GLN A 166 -9.74 0.25 15.20
C GLN A 166 -9.01 -1.09 15.07
N LEU A 167 -9.68 -2.10 14.54
CA LEU A 167 -9.09 -3.43 14.36
C LEU A 167 -7.92 -3.39 13.37
N ARG A 168 -7.99 -2.54 12.34
CA ARG A 168 -6.90 -2.34 11.38
C ARG A 168 -5.66 -1.76 12.07
N GLU A 169 -5.84 -0.78 12.95
CA GLU A 169 -4.75 -0.22 13.74
C GLU A 169 -4.13 -1.25 14.70
N ASP A 170 -4.95 -2.06 15.35
CA ASP A 170 -4.49 -3.10 16.28
C ASP A 170 -3.72 -4.23 15.57
N LEU A 171 -4.11 -4.57 14.34
CA LEU A 171 -3.48 -5.65 13.57
C LEU A 171 -2.21 -5.23 12.84
N ARG A 172 -2.02 -3.96 12.48
CA ARG A 172 -0.82 -3.47 11.77
C ARG A 172 0.50 -3.88 12.46
N PRO A 173 0.71 -3.64 13.77
CA PRO A 173 1.94 -4.05 14.44
C PRO A 173 2.13 -5.56 14.48
N GLN A 174 1.04 -6.31 14.59
CA GLN A 174 1.08 -7.79 14.61
C GLN A 174 1.46 -8.34 13.25
N LEU A 175 0.88 -7.81 12.16
CA LEU A 175 1.23 -8.15 10.79
C LEU A 175 2.69 -7.84 10.49
N ARG A 176 3.16 -6.66 10.90
CA ARG A 176 4.56 -6.28 10.75
C ARG A 176 5.48 -7.29 11.44
N ARG A 177 5.17 -7.70 12.66
CA ARG A 177 5.98 -8.68 13.42
C ARG A 177 5.96 -10.06 12.78
N LEU A 178 4.79 -10.53 12.32
CA LEU A 178 4.61 -11.90 11.80
C LEU A 178 5.12 -12.08 10.37
N MET A 179 5.08 -11.05 9.57
CA MET A 179 5.37 -11.13 8.13
C MET A 179 6.67 -10.40 7.77
N ILE A 180 6.89 -9.20 8.32
CA ILE A 180 8.02 -8.34 7.99
C ILE A 180 9.23 -8.63 8.90
N GLY A 181 9.00 -9.22 10.07
CA GLY A 181 10.08 -9.74 10.93
C GLY A 181 10.64 -11.10 10.50
N GLY A 182 10.10 -11.68 9.41
CA GLY A 182 10.55 -12.94 8.82
C GLY A 182 11.68 -12.76 7.81
N GLU A 183 12.15 -13.88 7.25
CA GLU A 183 13.17 -13.87 6.20
C GLU A 183 12.58 -13.79 4.78
N GLN A 184 11.26 -13.83 4.63
CA GLN A 184 10.60 -13.90 3.34
C GLN A 184 10.31 -12.50 2.79
N PRO A 185 10.49 -12.26 1.48
CA PRO A 185 10.00 -11.06 0.83
C PRO A 185 8.47 -11.00 0.87
N VAL A 186 7.93 -9.79 1.06
CA VAL A 186 6.50 -9.51 1.13
C VAL A 186 6.13 -8.50 0.05
N VAL A 187 5.17 -8.83 -0.81
CA VAL A 187 4.51 -7.87 -1.70
C VAL A 187 3.12 -7.59 -1.16
N TYR A 188 2.89 -6.35 -0.79
CA TYR A 188 1.67 -5.88 -0.14
C TYR A 188 0.90 -4.96 -1.10
N VAL A 189 -0.29 -5.32 -1.50
CA VAL A 189 -1.16 -4.45 -2.31
C VAL A 189 -2.20 -3.80 -1.41
N THR A 190 -2.31 -2.49 -1.51
CA THR A 190 -3.36 -1.71 -0.86
C THR A 190 -3.70 -0.46 -1.68
N HIS A 191 -4.88 0.08 -1.47
CA HIS A 191 -5.27 1.42 -1.91
C HIS A 191 -5.20 2.44 -0.77
N ASP A 192 -4.92 1.99 0.46
CA ASP A 192 -4.77 2.84 1.64
C ASP A 192 -3.30 3.26 1.82
N GLN A 193 -3.05 4.56 1.66
CA GLN A 193 -1.71 5.13 1.82
C GLN A 193 -1.18 4.99 3.25
N GLN A 194 -2.05 5.09 4.26
CA GLN A 194 -1.64 4.96 5.67
C GLN A 194 -1.15 3.54 5.96
N GLU A 195 -1.79 2.53 5.37
CA GLU A 195 -1.32 1.14 5.48
C GLU A 195 0.06 0.97 4.83
N ALA A 196 0.20 1.45 3.59
CA ALA A 196 1.47 1.37 2.88
C ALA A 196 2.60 2.08 3.64
N MET A 197 2.34 3.30 4.12
CA MET A 197 3.31 4.09 4.89
C MET A 197 3.70 3.46 6.23
N ALA A 198 2.76 2.78 6.90
CA ALA A 198 3.00 2.18 8.21
C ALA A 198 3.68 0.81 8.15
N LEU A 199 3.46 0.04 7.08
CA LEU A 199 3.89 -1.35 7.00
C LEU A 199 5.08 -1.57 6.08
N ALA A 200 5.19 -0.85 4.97
CA ALA A 200 6.18 -1.13 3.96
C ALA A 200 7.55 -0.50 4.26
N ASP A 201 8.61 -1.22 3.91
CA ASP A 201 9.97 -0.69 3.90
C ASP A 201 10.19 0.20 2.68
N ARG A 202 9.63 -0.20 1.52
CA ARG A 202 9.51 0.63 0.31
C ARG A 202 8.09 0.55 -0.27
N ILE A 203 7.70 1.63 -0.92
CA ILE A 203 6.43 1.73 -1.65
C ILE A 203 6.76 1.92 -3.13
N ALA A 204 6.16 1.10 -3.99
CA ALA A 204 6.17 1.28 -5.43
C ALA A 204 4.84 1.94 -5.85
N VAL A 205 4.90 3.20 -6.26
CA VAL A 205 3.75 3.93 -6.80
C VAL A 205 3.55 3.53 -8.25
N MET A 206 2.41 2.89 -8.54
CA MET A 206 2.08 2.40 -9.87
C MET A 206 1.13 3.35 -10.60
N ARG A 207 1.42 3.58 -11.87
CA ARG A 207 0.56 4.30 -12.81
C ARG A 207 0.59 3.61 -14.17
N GLU A 208 -0.58 3.34 -14.74
CA GLU A 208 -0.73 2.81 -16.11
C GLU A 208 0.14 1.58 -16.42
N GLY A 209 0.26 0.67 -15.45
CA GLY A 209 1.01 -0.58 -15.58
C GLY A 209 2.52 -0.48 -15.33
N CYS A 210 3.04 0.72 -15.06
CA CYS A 210 4.44 0.97 -14.76
C CYS A 210 4.63 1.37 -13.28
N ILE A 211 5.86 1.28 -12.77
CA ILE A 211 6.27 1.91 -11.52
C ILE A 211 6.74 3.33 -11.84
N GLU A 212 6.03 4.33 -11.35
CA GLU A 212 6.35 5.75 -11.48
C GLU A 212 7.53 6.13 -10.56
N GLN A 213 7.49 5.65 -9.32
CA GLN A 213 8.56 5.81 -8.35
C GLN A 213 8.52 4.66 -7.33
N ILE A 214 9.68 4.21 -6.89
CA ILE A 214 9.84 3.30 -5.76
C ILE A 214 10.84 3.90 -4.78
N GLY A 215 10.52 3.87 -3.49
CA GLY A 215 11.38 4.40 -2.43
C GLY A 215 10.78 4.16 -1.06
N THR A 216 11.48 4.56 -0.02
CA THR A 216 10.93 4.56 1.35
C THR A 216 9.73 5.51 1.45
N PRO A 217 8.82 5.30 2.41
CA PRO A 217 7.70 6.23 2.65
C PRO A 217 8.16 7.68 2.77
N ARG A 218 9.29 7.91 3.45
CA ARG A 218 9.88 9.24 3.65
C ARG A 218 10.37 9.86 2.34
N GLU A 219 11.07 9.08 1.51
CA GLU A 219 11.56 9.56 0.21
C GLU A 219 10.40 9.96 -0.71
N LEU A 220 9.35 9.11 -0.81
CA LEU A 220 8.19 9.42 -1.64
C LEU A 220 7.45 10.68 -1.20
N TYR A 221 7.39 10.95 0.11
CA TYR A 221 6.75 12.14 0.65
C TYR A 221 7.60 13.40 0.45
N LEU A 222 8.90 13.34 0.76
CA LEU A 222 9.81 14.49 0.73
C LEU A 222 10.41 14.74 -0.65
N GLN A 223 10.52 13.71 -1.49
CA GLN A 223 11.19 13.79 -2.80
C GLN A 223 10.35 13.09 -3.89
N PRO A 224 9.10 13.51 -4.10
CA PRO A 224 8.29 12.93 -5.16
C PRO A 224 8.94 13.18 -6.53
N ALA A 225 9.04 12.13 -7.35
CA ALA A 225 9.69 12.20 -8.67
C ALA A 225 8.86 12.94 -9.72
N SER A 226 7.55 13.06 -9.50
CA SER A 226 6.65 13.74 -10.43
C SER A 226 5.47 14.40 -9.70
N THR A 227 4.78 15.27 -10.39
CA THR A 227 3.51 15.87 -9.92
C THR A 227 2.48 14.79 -9.58
N TYR A 228 2.46 13.69 -10.33
CA TYR A 228 1.58 12.55 -10.04
C TYR A 228 1.89 11.96 -8.65
N VAL A 229 3.14 11.63 -8.37
CA VAL A 229 3.53 11.09 -7.06
C VAL A 229 3.30 12.11 -5.95
N ALA A 230 3.60 13.38 -6.19
CA ALA A 230 3.39 14.47 -5.24
C ALA A 230 1.93 14.61 -4.79
N GLN A 231 0.99 14.48 -5.74
CA GLN A 231 -0.45 14.53 -5.45
C GLN A 231 -1.00 13.20 -4.94
N PHE A 232 -0.43 12.08 -5.40
CA PHE A 232 -0.88 10.75 -5.00
C PHE A 232 -0.44 10.41 -3.58
N ILE A 233 0.73 10.86 -3.13
CA ILE A 233 1.31 10.60 -1.81
C ILE A 233 1.05 11.78 -0.86
N GLY A 234 0.37 11.50 0.24
CA GLY A 234 -0.01 12.47 1.27
C GLY A 234 -1.52 12.76 1.28
N ARG A 235 -2.06 12.96 2.47
CA ARG A 235 -3.45 13.38 2.71
C ARG A 235 -3.47 14.48 3.75
N PRO A 236 -3.88 15.69 3.35
CA PRO A 236 -4.30 16.12 2.01
C PRO A 236 -3.19 16.04 0.96
N GLN A 237 -3.58 16.00 -0.33
CA GLN A 237 -2.61 15.98 -1.42
C GLN A 237 -1.83 17.30 -1.51
N MET A 238 -0.62 17.25 -2.08
CA MET A 238 0.21 18.44 -2.33
C MET A 238 -0.54 19.48 -3.15
N ASN A 239 -0.47 20.74 -2.74
CA ASN A 239 -0.91 21.87 -3.54
C ASN A 239 0.04 22.04 -4.72
N LEU A 240 -0.48 22.11 -5.94
CA LEU A 240 0.29 22.47 -7.13
C LEU A 240 -0.15 23.84 -7.58
N LEU A 241 0.76 24.80 -7.55
CA LEU A 241 0.51 26.16 -8.05
C LEU A 241 0.47 26.17 -9.58
N PRO A 242 -0.27 27.11 -10.19
CA PRO A 242 -0.24 27.31 -11.63
C PRO A 242 1.20 27.48 -12.14
N ALA A 243 1.49 26.90 -13.31
CA ALA A 243 2.82 26.97 -13.89
C ALA A 243 3.25 28.42 -14.15
N LYS A 244 4.46 28.76 -13.73
CA LYS A 244 5.10 30.03 -14.00
C LYS A 244 6.50 29.76 -14.58
N ASP A 245 6.83 30.39 -15.69
CA ASP A 245 8.12 30.25 -16.40
C ASP A 245 8.49 28.78 -16.69
N GLY A 246 7.48 27.93 -16.99
CA GLY A 246 7.65 26.50 -17.27
C GLY A 246 7.81 25.62 -16.04
N VAL A 247 7.65 26.17 -14.81
CA VAL A 247 7.79 25.46 -13.53
C VAL A 247 6.45 25.41 -12.79
N ILE A 248 6.07 24.22 -12.32
CA ILE A 248 5.00 24.01 -11.35
C ILE A 248 5.64 23.94 -9.96
N THR A 249 5.17 24.79 -9.04
CA THR A 249 5.61 24.74 -7.64
C THR A 249 4.62 23.94 -6.82
N GLY A 250 5.11 22.91 -6.13
CA GLY A 250 4.35 22.09 -5.20
C GLY A 250 4.63 22.48 -3.75
N ILE A 251 3.59 22.51 -2.91
CA ILE A 251 3.71 22.83 -1.48
C ILE A 251 2.82 21.86 -0.70
N ARG A 252 3.38 21.22 0.33
CA ARG A 252 2.59 20.36 1.21
C ARG A 252 1.60 21.20 2.05
N PRO A 253 0.38 20.73 2.27
CA PRO A 253 -0.59 21.44 3.12
C PRO A 253 -0.10 21.69 4.54
N ASP A 254 0.78 20.84 5.07
CA ASP A 254 1.39 20.95 6.40
C ASP A 254 2.50 22.00 6.47
N ASP A 255 3.04 22.44 5.33
CA ASP A 255 4.08 23.48 5.24
C ASP A 255 3.48 24.89 5.13
N LEU A 256 2.19 25.00 4.77
CA LEU A 256 1.49 26.29 4.79
C LEU A 256 1.13 26.68 6.22
N ARG A 257 1.24 27.96 6.52
CA ARG A 257 0.96 28.53 7.85
C ARG A 257 0.05 29.75 7.73
N LEU A 258 -0.82 29.93 8.73
CA LEU A 258 -1.46 31.21 8.96
C LEU A 258 -0.38 32.15 9.53
N ASP A 259 -0.16 33.28 8.89
CA ASP A 259 0.95 34.17 9.17
C ASP A 259 0.53 35.62 8.92
N PRO A 260 0.53 36.50 9.94
CA PRO A 260 0.12 37.89 9.80
C PRO A 260 0.91 38.68 8.74
N ASP A 261 2.16 38.27 8.48
CA ASP A 261 3.03 38.91 7.49
C ASP A 261 2.92 38.25 6.09
N GLY A 262 2.10 37.19 5.96
CA GLY A 262 1.91 36.43 4.73
C GLY A 262 1.05 37.13 3.67
N SER A 263 0.75 36.42 2.59
CA SER A 263 -0.17 36.86 1.53
C SER A 263 -1.63 36.80 2.01
N PRO A 264 -2.47 37.79 1.69
CA PRO A 264 -3.87 37.77 2.08
C PRO A 264 -4.60 36.60 1.38
N CYS A 265 -5.54 36.00 2.10
CA CYS A 265 -6.36 34.93 1.57
C CYS A 265 -7.80 34.99 2.09
N THR A 266 -8.69 34.25 1.44
CA THR A 266 -10.08 34.08 1.88
C THR A 266 -10.31 32.61 2.17
N ILE A 267 -10.93 32.28 3.31
CA ILE A 267 -11.29 30.90 3.64
C ILE A 267 -12.55 30.52 2.87
N LEU A 268 -12.46 29.44 2.10
CA LEU A 268 -13.58 28.89 1.33
C LEU A 268 -14.30 27.79 2.13
N SER A 269 -13.54 26.95 2.85
CA SER A 269 -14.10 25.92 3.74
C SER A 269 -13.16 25.62 4.90
N ARG A 270 -13.75 25.12 5.99
CA ARG A 270 -13.05 24.65 7.17
C ARG A 270 -13.59 23.28 7.56
N GLU A 271 -12.69 22.33 7.71
CA GLU A 271 -13.00 20.98 8.17
C GLU A 271 -12.19 20.68 9.43
N TRP A 272 -12.87 20.23 10.49
CA TRP A 272 -12.23 19.95 11.77
C TRP A 272 -12.09 18.45 12.01
N PHE A 273 -10.87 17.99 12.30
CA PHE A 273 -10.51 16.59 12.50
C PHE A 273 -9.97 16.33 13.92
N GLY A 274 -10.46 17.04 14.92
CA GLY A 274 -10.01 16.92 16.30
C GLY A 274 -8.69 17.65 16.53
N ALA A 275 -7.56 16.93 16.55
CA ALA A 275 -6.24 17.52 16.77
C ALA A 275 -5.81 18.52 15.68
N ASN A 276 -6.33 18.36 14.46
CA ASN A 276 -6.04 19.22 13.33
C ASN A 276 -7.32 19.75 12.67
N GLN A 277 -7.18 20.84 11.95
CA GLN A 277 -8.19 21.34 11.02
C GLN A 277 -7.57 21.56 9.65
N MET A 278 -8.36 21.38 8.61
CA MET A 278 -8.00 21.67 7.23
C MET A 278 -8.78 22.87 6.75
N LEU A 279 -8.08 23.82 6.17
CA LEU A 279 -8.66 25.01 5.53
C LEU A 279 -8.46 24.89 4.02
N LEU A 280 -9.50 25.19 3.26
CA LEU A 280 -9.38 25.52 1.85
C LEU A 280 -9.37 27.03 1.75
N VAL A 281 -8.28 27.58 1.29
CA VAL A 281 -8.09 29.04 1.19
C VAL A 281 -7.88 29.47 -0.25
N ARG A 282 -8.37 30.62 -0.63
CA ARG A 282 -8.14 31.27 -1.92
C ARG A 282 -7.20 32.45 -1.75
N CYS A 283 -6.10 32.45 -2.50
CA CYS A 283 -5.16 33.56 -2.59
C CYS A 283 -4.92 33.93 -4.06
N ASP A 284 -4.01 34.84 -4.32
CA ASP A 284 -3.59 35.27 -5.66
C ASP A 284 -3.01 34.15 -6.52
N ARG A 285 -2.50 33.08 -5.87
CA ARG A 285 -1.93 31.89 -6.53
C ARG A 285 -2.92 30.74 -6.76
N GLY A 286 -4.18 30.89 -6.34
CA GLY A 286 -5.24 29.90 -6.50
C GLY A 286 -5.77 29.36 -5.18
N ASP A 287 -6.45 28.22 -5.26
CA ASP A 287 -7.06 27.54 -4.10
C ASP A 287 -6.05 26.56 -3.49
N LEU A 288 -5.74 26.73 -2.21
CA LEU A 288 -4.73 25.95 -1.47
C LEU A 288 -5.35 25.29 -0.25
N ARG A 289 -4.91 24.07 0.03
CA ARG A 289 -5.22 23.37 1.30
C ARG A 289 -4.12 23.66 2.31
N LEU A 290 -4.52 24.01 3.52
CA LEU A 290 -3.65 24.26 4.66
C LEU A 290 -4.10 23.38 5.82
N VAL A 291 -3.17 22.74 6.51
CA VAL A 291 -3.43 21.97 7.72
C VAL A 291 -2.80 22.71 8.89
N CYS A 292 -3.60 22.98 9.94
CA CYS A 292 -3.12 23.59 11.17
C CYS A 292 -3.74 22.90 12.40
N PRO A 293 -3.21 23.14 13.62
CA PRO A 293 -3.79 22.61 14.84
C PRO A 293 -5.28 22.94 14.97
N GLY A 294 -6.07 22.00 15.49
CA GLY A 294 -7.53 22.16 15.62
C GLY A 294 -7.96 23.34 16.50
N GLU A 295 -7.12 23.74 17.43
CA GLU A 295 -7.32 24.88 18.34
C GLU A 295 -6.94 26.25 17.72
N THR A 296 -6.33 26.27 16.53
CA THR A 296 -5.92 27.52 15.89
C THR A 296 -7.12 28.39 15.61
N GLU A 297 -7.14 29.59 16.20
CA GLU A 297 -8.11 30.65 15.88
C GLU A 297 -7.78 31.28 14.55
N ILE A 298 -8.83 31.60 13.80
CA ILE A 298 -8.68 32.16 12.46
C ILE A 298 -9.10 33.62 12.52
N GLU A 299 -8.20 34.50 12.13
CA GLU A 299 -8.45 35.94 12.07
C GLU A 299 -9.50 36.29 10.99
N ALA A 300 -10.10 37.49 11.11
CA ALA A 300 -11.10 37.98 10.15
C ALA A 300 -10.51 38.20 8.74
N GLU A 301 -9.23 38.58 8.69
CA GLU A 301 -8.47 38.78 7.44
C GLU A 301 -7.25 37.84 7.44
N PRO A 302 -7.46 36.54 7.16
CA PRO A 302 -6.40 35.56 7.24
C PRO A 302 -5.36 35.78 6.15
N ARG A 303 -4.11 35.52 6.52
CA ARG A 303 -2.97 35.59 5.61
C ARG A 303 -2.18 34.29 5.73
N ILE A 304 -1.51 33.89 4.65
CA ILE A 304 -0.76 32.64 4.57
C ILE A 304 0.66 32.86 4.07
N SER A 305 1.56 32.05 4.59
CA SER A 305 2.94 31.97 4.10
C SER A 305 3.44 30.53 4.10
N TRP A 306 4.57 30.29 3.46
CA TRP A 306 5.35 29.07 3.51
C TRP A 306 6.82 29.35 3.28
N PRO A 307 7.74 28.56 3.87
CA PRO A 307 9.16 28.69 3.60
C PRO A 307 9.50 28.23 2.18
N SER A 308 10.33 28.98 1.45
CA SER A 308 10.81 28.58 0.12
C SER A 308 11.55 27.24 0.11
N ALA A 309 12.18 26.89 1.22
CA ALA A 309 12.85 25.59 1.38
C ALA A 309 11.88 24.38 1.34
N CYS A 310 10.56 24.60 1.51
CA CYS A 310 9.53 23.57 1.41
C CYS A 310 8.92 23.46 0.01
N GLU A 311 9.39 24.26 -0.95
CA GLU A 311 8.91 24.22 -2.32
C GLU A 311 9.49 23.02 -3.08
N HIS A 312 8.62 22.34 -3.82
CA HIS A 312 8.96 21.31 -4.77
C HIS A 312 8.76 21.83 -6.19
N HIS A 313 9.77 21.73 -7.04
CA HIS A 313 9.70 22.25 -8.40
C HIS A 313 9.58 21.11 -9.40
N PHE A 314 8.63 21.25 -10.34
CA PHE A 314 8.38 20.28 -11.39
C PHE A 314 8.32 20.99 -12.74
N ASP A 315 8.83 20.33 -13.77
CA ASP A 315 8.69 20.78 -15.15
C ASP A 315 7.21 20.77 -15.58
N ALA A 316 6.73 21.86 -16.13
CA ALA A 316 5.31 22.04 -16.45
C ALA A 316 4.81 21.14 -17.58
N VAL A 317 5.70 20.63 -18.43
CA VAL A 317 5.35 19.77 -19.59
C VAL A 317 5.37 18.30 -19.21
N SER A 318 6.49 17.83 -18.64
CA SER A 318 6.68 16.44 -18.29
C SER A 318 6.09 16.07 -16.92
N GLY A 319 5.89 17.05 -16.04
CA GLY A 319 5.51 16.84 -14.65
C GLY A 319 6.62 16.23 -13.79
N LEU A 320 7.82 16.06 -14.31
CA LEU A 320 8.95 15.48 -13.58
C LEU A 320 9.59 16.51 -12.64
N ARG A 321 10.14 16.01 -11.53
CA ARG A 321 10.85 16.84 -10.56
C ARG A 321 12.08 17.48 -11.18
N LEU A 322 12.24 18.78 -10.99
CA LEU A 322 13.46 19.49 -11.34
C LEU A 322 14.53 19.25 -10.26
N PRO A 323 15.84 19.23 -10.63
CA PRO A 323 16.92 19.20 -9.65
C PRO A 323 16.79 20.39 -8.68
N SER A 324 17.05 20.15 -7.39
CA SER A 324 17.23 21.26 -6.43
C SER A 324 18.63 21.82 -6.64
N ASP A 325 18.73 23.12 -6.82
CA ASP A 325 20.02 23.83 -6.86
C ASP A 325 20.75 23.72 -5.52
#